data_14b943f5d20a26a9c85d042abf42e122
#
_entry.id   14b943f5d20a26a9c85d042abf42e122
#
_cell.length_a   1.000
_cell.length_b   1.000
_cell.length_c   1.000
_cell.angle_alpha   90.00
_cell.angle_beta   90.00
_cell.angle_gamma   90.00
#
_symmetry.space_group_name_H-M   'P 1'
#
loop_
_entity.id
_entity.type
_entity.pdbx_description
1 polymer ?
#
loop_
_entity_poly.entity_id
_entity_poly.type
_entity_poly.pdbx_seq_one_letter_code
_entity_poly.pdbx_strand_id
1 'polypeptide(L)'
;YGLYIREADTITGLNQAEEHLVFNKEKAAEYGYDAPTNHWAPELHVLDGELYMFFSVNLGSGFNVQSMLMKLTGDDPTNYDDWGDLHQFLNKDGNPLTEPYGGITLDMTHFSYGGRDYVAWSQRNFGKNGGTADLWIGEIDRSKPYQLISDAVKFVNCEYGWERNHTFVTEGPNTIFTDDKLYLTYSGGATDETYCVGVT
;
A
#
# COMPACT_ATOMS: atom_id res chain seq x y z
N TYR A 1 -6.92 5.03 -16.69
CA TYR A 1 -6.42 4.41 -15.45
C TYR A 1 -6.88 5.23 -14.26
N GLY A 2 -7.30 4.56 -13.17
CA GLY A 2 -7.75 5.22 -11.95
C GLY A 2 -8.08 4.20 -10.88
N LEU A 3 -8.37 4.67 -9.66
CA LEU A 3 -8.96 3.90 -8.59
C LEU A 3 -10.45 4.22 -8.51
N TYR A 4 -11.24 3.20 -8.26
CA TYR A 4 -12.70 3.28 -8.24
C TYR A 4 -13.24 2.68 -6.95
N ILE A 5 -14.35 3.24 -6.47
CA ILE A 5 -15.11 2.69 -5.34
C ILE A 5 -16.48 2.22 -5.85
N ARG A 6 -16.98 1.14 -5.27
CA ARG A 6 -18.36 0.69 -5.35
C ARG A 6 -18.97 0.65 -3.95
N GLU A 7 -20.22 1.04 -3.84
CA GLU A 7 -20.99 0.98 -2.60
C GLU A 7 -22.25 0.14 -2.78
N ALA A 8 -22.60 -0.68 -1.80
CA ALA A 8 -23.84 -1.45 -1.79
C ALA A 8 -24.20 -1.88 -0.36
N ASP A 9 -25.49 -2.08 -0.10
CA ASP A 9 -26.02 -2.57 1.18
C ASP A 9 -25.62 -4.02 1.51
N THR A 10 -25.17 -4.79 0.50
CA THR A 10 -24.78 -6.19 0.64
C THR A 10 -23.54 -6.51 -0.19
N ILE A 11 -22.76 -7.50 0.24
CA ILE A 11 -21.57 -7.98 -0.49
C ILE A 11 -21.93 -8.40 -1.92
N THR A 12 -23.05 -9.09 -2.11
CA THR A 12 -23.51 -9.51 -3.44
C THR A 12 -23.96 -8.34 -4.31
N GLY A 13 -24.44 -7.26 -3.69
CA GLY A 13 -24.83 -6.02 -4.37
C GLY A 13 -23.66 -5.30 -5.02
N LEU A 14 -22.45 -5.43 -4.46
CA LEU A 14 -21.24 -4.81 -5.01
C LEU A 14 -20.98 -5.22 -6.46
N ASN A 15 -21.37 -6.42 -6.86
CA ASN A 15 -21.17 -6.90 -8.23
C ASN A 15 -21.98 -6.11 -9.29
N GLN A 16 -23.07 -5.46 -8.88
CA GLN A 16 -23.96 -4.67 -9.74
C GLN A 16 -23.87 -3.17 -9.42
N ALA A 17 -23.12 -2.79 -8.39
CA ALA A 17 -22.98 -1.40 -8.00
C ALA A 17 -22.20 -0.58 -9.03
N GLU A 18 -22.54 0.69 -9.15
CA GLU A 18 -21.83 1.62 -10.02
C GLU A 18 -20.37 1.82 -9.56
N GLU A 19 -19.48 2.02 -10.51
CA GLU A 19 -18.09 2.37 -10.25
C GLU A 19 -17.92 3.87 -10.21
N HIS A 20 -17.45 4.40 -9.10
CA HIS A 20 -17.16 5.80 -8.90
C HIS A 20 -15.66 6.03 -8.92
N LEU A 21 -15.16 6.82 -9.88
CA LEU A 21 -13.76 7.21 -9.94
C LEU A 21 -13.43 8.10 -8.74
N VAL A 22 -12.35 7.77 -8.02
CA VAL A 22 -11.91 8.54 -6.83
C VAL A 22 -10.48 9.03 -6.94
N PHE A 23 -9.68 8.41 -7.80
CA PHE A 23 -8.29 8.81 -8.03
C PHE A 23 -7.87 8.53 -9.47
N ASN A 24 -7.11 9.45 -10.05
CA ASN A 24 -6.47 9.32 -11.37
C ASN A 24 -5.25 10.26 -11.45
N LYS A 25 -4.62 10.33 -12.62
CA LYS A 25 -3.44 11.20 -12.83
C LYS A 25 -3.75 12.71 -12.69
N GLU A 26 -5.00 13.11 -13.01
CA GLU A 26 -5.43 14.50 -12.88
C GLU A 26 -5.47 14.89 -11.41
N LYS A 27 -6.05 14.05 -10.54
CA LYS A 27 -6.05 14.25 -9.08
C LYS A 27 -4.62 14.25 -8.52
N ALA A 28 -3.76 13.34 -8.96
CA ALA A 28 -2.36 13.35 -8.54
C ALA A 28 -1.66 14.68 -8.87
N ALA A 29 -1.94 15.24 -10.05
CA ALA A 29 -1.34 16.50 -10.51
C ALA A 29 -1.77 17.71 -9.66
N GLU A 30 -2.97 17.71 -9.07
CA GLU A 30 -3.43 18.75 -8.11
C GLU A 30 -2.49 18.85 -6.89
N TYR A 31 -1.85 17.75 -6.52
CA TYR A 31 -0.91 17.64 -5.40
C TYR A 31 0.56 17.62 -5.84
N GLY A 32 0.83 17.91 -7.11
CA GLY A 32 2.19 18.01 -7.64
C GLY A 32 2.83 16.67 -8.01
N TYR A 33 2.06 15.58 -8.08
CA TYR A 33 2.55 14.28 -8.50
C TYR A 33 2.24 13.99 -9.97
N ASP A 34 3.23 13.43 -10.69
CA ASP A 34 3.02 12.83 -12.00
C ASP A 34 2.80 11.32 -11.80
N ALA A 35 1.55 10.86 -11.89
CA ALA A 35 1.14 9.48 -11.62
C ALA A 35 0.39 8.87 -12.81
N PRO A 36 1.08 8.59 -13.93
CA PRO A 36 0.43 8.20 -15.19
C PRO A 36 -0.12 6.78 -15.21
N THR A 37 0.43 5.85 -14.41
CA THR A 37 0.12 4.41 -14.48
C THR A 37 0.27 3.69 -13.15
N ASN A 38 -0.03 2.38 -13.16
CA ASN A 38 0.18 1.47 -12.03
C ASN A 38 -0.55 1.92 -10.75
N HIS A 39 -1.86 2.22 -10.89
CA HIS A 39 -2.73 2.47 -9.74
C HIS A 39 -3.12 1.11 -9.16
N TRP A 40 -2.39 0.65 -8.11
CA TRP A 40 -2.47 -0.72 -7.60
C TRP A 40 -2.85 -0.77 -6.12
N ALA A 41 -3.36 -1.95 -5.70
CA ALA A 41 -3.54 -2.37 -4.33
C ALA A 41 -4.21 -1.32 -3.42
N PRO A 42 -5.40 -0.77 -3.78
CA PRO A 42 -6.10 0.15 -2.89
C PRO A 42 -6.66 -0.59 -1.67
N GLU A 43 -6.41 -0.04 -0.49
CA GLU A 43 -7.01 -0.47 0.78
C GLU A 43 -7.68 0.72 1.48
N LEU A 44 -8.84 0.50 2.10
CA LEU A 44 -9.53 1.49 2.92
C LEU A 44 -9.24 1.25 4.40
N HIS A 45 -8.77 2.29 5.09
CA HIS A 45 -8.46 2.26 6.52
C HIS A 45 -9.13 3.41 7.26
N VAL A 46 -9.60 3.14 8.48
CA VAL A 46 -10.13 4.18 9.38
C VAL A 46 -9.11 4.44 10.48
N LEU A 47 -8.62 5.69 10.56
CA LEU A 47 -7.67 6.16 11.56
C LEU A 47 -8.31 7.34 12.30
N ASP A 48 -8.55 7.21 13.60
CA ASP A 48 -9.21 8.22 14.45
C ASP A 48 -10.57 8.70 13.92
N GLY A 49 -11.34 7.79 13.28
CA GLY A 49 -12.65 8.11 12.70
C GLY A 49 -12.60 8.72 11.30
N GLU A 50 -11.43 8.97 10.76
CA GLU A 50 -11.22 9.49 9.42
C GLU A 50 -10.93 8.36 8.43
N LEU A 51 -11.49 8.41 7.23
CA LEU A 51 -11.29 7.40 6.20
C LEU A 51 -10.10 7.77 5.30
N TYR A 52 -9.22 6.80 5.11
CA TYR A 52 -8.05 6.90 4.25
C TYR A 52 -8.06 5.80 3.20
N MET A 53 -7.52 6.09 2.03
CA MET A 53 -7.17 5.11 1.02
C MET A 53 -5.65 5.02 0.90
N PHE A 54 -5.12 3.82 1.16
CA PHE A 54 -3.72 3.48 0.91
C PHE A 54 -3.64 2.78 -0.43
N PHE A 55 -2.66 3.10 -1.25
CA PHE A 55 -2.52 2.53 -2.60
C PHE A 55 -1.11 2.73 -3.13
N SER A 56 -0.83 2.25 -4.32
CA SER A 56 0.46 2.42 -4.96
C SER A 56 0.29 2.98 -6.36
N VAL A 57 1.19 3.88 -6.77
CA VAL A 57 1.20 4.44 -8.13
C VAL A 57 2.61 4.58 -8.66
N ASN A 58 2.76 4.51 -9.98
CA ASN A 58 4.01 4.84 -10.63
C ASN A 58 4.17 6.35 -10.69
N LEU A 59 5.22 6.89 -10.08
CA LEU A 59 5.54 8.31 -10.09
C LEU A 59 6.54 8.63 -11.22
N GLY A 60 6.10 9.46 -12.16
CA GLY A 60 6.89 9.87 -13.31
C GLY A 60 7.05 8.79 -14.39
N SER A 61 8.13 8.87 -15.15
CA SER A 61 8.45 7.90 -16.21
C SER A 61 9.19 6.67 -15.67
N GLY A 62 9.13 5.55 -16.40
CA GLY A 62 9.80 4.30 -16.02
C GLY A 62 9.03 3.51 -14.97
N PHE A 63 9.73 2.69 -14.19
CA PHE A 63 9.14 1.85 -13.14
C PHE A 63 9.55 2.36 -11.76
N ASN A 64 8.78 3.29 -11.22
CA ASN A 64 9.00 3.98 -9.95
C ASN A 64 7.70 3.95 -9.11
N VAL A 65 7.21 2.74 -8.81
CA VAL A 65 5.99 2.54 -8.02
C VAL A 65 6.25 2.89 -6.57
N GLN A 66 5.40 3.76 -6.02
CA GLN A 66 5.53 4.26 -4.65
C GLN A 66 4.19 4.13 -3.91
N SER A 67 4.28 3.80 -2.62
CA SER A 67 3.12 3.78 -1.73
C SER A 67 2.64 5.20 -1.45
N MET A 68 1.32 5.39 -1.57
CA MET A 68 0.62 6.64 -1.40
C MET A 68 -0.52 6.49 -0.41
N LEU A 69 -0.99 7.62 0.10
CA LEU A 69 -2.16 7.73 0.94
C LEU A 69 -2.94 8.97 0.53
N MET A 70 -4.27 8.88 0.49
CA MET A 70 -5.16 10.04 0.43
C MET A 70 -6.27 9.90 1.47
N LYS A 71 -6.83 11.04 1.90
CA LYS A 71 -7.87 11.13 2.93
C LYS A 71 -9.21 11.47 2.28
N LEU A 72 -10.31 10.92 2.82
CA LEU A 72 -11.65 11.45 2.59
C LEU A 72 -11.79 12.77 3.36
N THR A 73 -11.85 13.88 2.65
CA THR A 73 -11.95 15.24 3.20
C THR A 73 -13.37 15.79 3.18
N GLY A 74 -14.26 15.15 2.42
CA GLY A 74 -15.69 15.39 2.41
C GLY A 74 -16.46 14.27 3.11
N ASP A 75 -17.75 14.13 2.79
CA ASP A 75 -18.64 13.20 3.48
C ASP A 75 -19.04 11.98 2.61
N ASP A 76 -18.78 12.02 1.30
CA ASP A 76 -19.19 10.98 0.35
C ASP A 76 -17.99 10.26 -0.27
N PRO A 77 -17.71 9.01 0.11
CA PRO A 77 -16.57 8.25 -0.44
C PRO A 77 -16.72 7.92 -1.93
N THR A 78 -17.92 8.07 -2.51
CA THR A 78 -18.16 7.87 -3.96
C THR A 78 -17.95 9.13 -4.77
N ASN A 79 -17.81 10.28 -4.11
CA ASN A 79 -17.56 11.56 -4.77
C ASN A 79 -16.07 11.80 -4.98
N TYR A 80 -15.66 11.99 -6.23
CA TYR A 80 -14.28 12.28 -6.62
C TYR A 80 -13.69 13.49 -5.87
N ASP A 81 -14.45 14.57 -5.71
CA ASP A 81 -13.98 15.80 -5.11
C ASP A 81 -13.83 15.73 -3.59
N ASP A 82 -14.43 14.73 -2.95
CA ASP A 82 -14.35 14.52 -1.52
C ASP A 82 -13.03 13.81 -1.09
N TRP A 83 -12.26 13.29 -2.03
CA TRP A 83 -10.93 12.72 -1.78
C TRP A 83 -9.82 13.74 -1.99
N GLY A 84 -8.92 13.85 -1.02
CA GLY A 84 -7.82 14.81 -1.04
C GLY A 84 -6.70 14.48 -0.07
N ASP A 85 -5.92 15.49 0.32
CA ASP A 85 -4.79 15.37 1.25
C ASP A 85 -3.86 14.21 0.86
N LEU A 86 -3.43 14.23 -0.41
CA LEU A 86 -2.63 13.17 -1.05
C LEU A 86 -1.15 13.28 -0.67
N HIS A 87 -0.58 12.19 -0.17
CA HIS A 87 0.83 12.12 0.21
C HIS A 87 1.49 10.83 -0.29
N GLN A 88 2.76 10.93 -0.66
CA GLN A 88 3.66 9.79 -0.73
C GLN A 88 4.08 9.39 0.69
N PHE A 89 4.22 8.08 0.95
CA PHE A 89 4.77 7.61 2.21
C PHE A 89 6.24 7.97 2.36
N LEU A 90 6.58 8.43 3.57
CA LEU A 90 7.91 8.93 3.92
C LEU A 90 8.51 8.10 5.08
N ASN A 91 9.83 8.00 5.10
CA ASN A 91 10.56 7.50 6.25
C ASN A 91 10.53 8.51 7.41
N LYS A 92 11.09 8.17 8.58
CA LYS A 92 11.09 9.03 9.77
C LYS A 92 11.80 10.38 9.56
N ASP A 93 12.72 10.45 8.62
CA ASP A 93 13.50 11.66 8.31
C ASP A 93 12.82 12.55 7.26
N GLY A 94 11.62 12.15 6.79
CA GLY A 94 10.82 12.91 5.82
C GLY A 94 11.23 12.70 4.36
N ASN A 95 12.04 11.68 4.06
CA ASN A 95 12.40 11.31 2.71
C ASN A 95 11.49 10.16 2.20
N PRO A 96 11.36 9.94 0.88
CA PRO A 96 10.71 8.74 0.33
C PRO A 96 11.26 7.47 0.94
N LEU A 97 10.44 6.40 1.03
CA LEU A 97 10.86 5.10 1.55
C LEU A 97 11.98 4.46 0.73
N THR A 98 12.01 4.74 -0.57
CA THR A 98 13.10 4.38 -1.49
C THR A 98 13.60 5.62 -2.22
N GLU A 99 14.86 5.65 -2.61
CA GLU A 99 15.37 6.67 -3.53
C GLU A 99 14.60 6.62 -4.85
N PRO A 100 14.30 7.76 -5.47
CA PRO A 100 13.66 7.80 -6.78
C PRO A 100 14.40 6.90 -7.79
N TYR A 101 13.66 5.99 -8.43
CA TYR A 101 14.20 4.96 -9.33
C TYR A 101 15.21 3.98 -8.70
N GLY A 102 15.47 4.10 -7.40
CA GLY A 102 16.33 3.17 -6.62
C GLY A 102 15.59 1.97 -6.08
N GLY A 103 14.26 1.98 -6.13
CA GLY A 103 13.40 0.91 -5.65
C GLY A 103 11.93 1.21 -5.84
N ILE A 104 11.08 0.25 -5.46
CA ILE A 104 9.63 0.39 -5.43
C ILE A 104 9.08 0.01 -4.07
N THR A 105 7.94 0.61 -3.71
CA THR A 105 7.14 0.24 -2.53
C THR A 105 5.69 0.05 -2.95
N LEU A 106 5.05 -1.02 -2.48
CA LEU A 106 3.66 -1.33 -2.84
C LEU A 106 2.95 -2.16 -1.76
N ASP A 107 1.64 -2.33 -1.92
CA ASP A 107 0.78 -3.16 -1.08
C ASP A 107 0.87 -2.78 0.40
N MET A 108 0.82 -1.49 0.69
CA MET A 108 0.91 -1.02 2.07
C MET A 108 -0.40 -1.20 2.80
N THR A 109 -0.36 -1.92 3.91
CA THR A 109 -1.48 -2.09 4.85
C THR A 109 -1.20 -1.44 6.19
N HIS A 110 -2.25 -1.05 6.91
CA HIS A 110 -2.19 -0.50 8.27
C HIS A 110 -2.80 -1.48 9.28
N PHE A 111 -2.21 -1.54 10.47
CA PHE A 111 -2.79 -2.23 11.62
C PHE A 111 -2.36 -1.60 12.95
N SER A 112 -3.17 -1.82 14.00
CA SER A 112 -2.84 -1.39 15.36
C SER A 112 -2.50 -2.61 16.22
N TYR A 113 -1.43 -2.54 17.00
CA TYR A 113 -1.04 -3.58 17.94
C TYR A 113 -0.36 -2.99 19.18
N GLY A 114 -0.77 -3.44 20.38
CA GLY A 114 -0.18 -2.98 21.63
C GLY A 114 -0.34 -1.47 21.88
N GLY A 115 -1.40 -0.85 21.33
CA GLY A 115 -1.66 0.59 21.46
C GLY A 115 -0.80 1.46 20.54
N ARG A 116 -0.16 0.89 19.55
CA ARG A 116 0.62 1.57 18.51
C ARG A 116 0.08 1.25 17.15
N ASP A 117 0.36 2.11 16.18
CA ASP A 117 -0.05 1.98 14.79
C ASP A 117 1.16 1.69 13.90
N TYR A 118 0.98 0.70 13.04
CA TYR A 118 2.02 0.21 12.13
C TYR A 118 1.53 0.20 10.70
N VAL A 119 2.47 0.37 9.78
CA VAL A 119 2.28 0.04 8.37
C VAL A 119 3.26 -1.08 7.98
N ALA A 120 2.78 -2.01 7.16
CA ALA A 120 3.62 -3.03 6.54
C ALA A 120 3.47 -2.94 5.02
N TRP A 121 4.56 -3.15 4.28
CA TRP A 121 4.57 -3.01 2.82
C TRP A 121 5.60 -3.94 2.17
N SER A 122 5.43 -4.17 0.87
CA SER A 122 6.46 -4.80 0.03
C SER A 122 7.42 -3.74 -0.50
N GLN A 123 8.72 -3.99 -0.39
CA GLN A 123 9.74 -3.10 -0.94
C GLN A 123 10.83 -3.89 -1.67
N ARG A 124 11.10 -3.46 -2.90
CA ARG A 124 12.24 -3.93 -3.69
C ARG A 124 13.22 -2.78 -3.89
N ASN A 125 14.44 -2.95 -3.41
CA ASN A 125 15.53 -2.03 -3.72
C ASN A 125 16.29 -2.54 -4.95
N PHE A 126 16.37 -1.72 -5.99
CA PHE A 126 17.06 -2.06 -7.23
C PHE A 126 18.57 -1.98 -7.02
N GLY A 127 19.19 -3.09 -6.68
CA GLY A 127 20.63 -3.24 -6.58
C GLY A 127 21.25 -3.84 -7.83
N LYS A 128 22.57 -4.07 -7.81
CA LYS A 128 23.33 -4.68 -8.93
C LYS A 128 22.79 -6.03 -9.40
N ASN A 129 22.02 -6.74 -8.57
CA ASN A 129 21.44 -8.05 -8.85
C ASN A 129 19.92 -8.04 -8.97
N GLY A 130 19.29 -6.87 -9.20
CA GLY A 130 17.84 -6.73 -9.35
C GLY A 130 17.04 -6.78 -8.04
N GLY A 131 17.67 -7.17 -6.93
CA GLY A 131 17.07 -7.23 -5.60
C GLY A 131 15.92 -8.22 -5.44
N THR A 132 15.56 -8.48 -4.19
CA THR A 132 14.32 -9.16 -3.80
C THR A 132 13.28 -8.13 -3.37
N ALA A 133 12.00 -8.41 -3.54
CA ALA A 133 10.94 -7.71 -2.83
C ALA A 133 10.74 -8.42 -1.49
N ASP A 134 10.99 -7.69 -0.43
CA ASP A 134 10.92 -8.14 0.96
C ASP A 134 9.80 -7.37 1.68
N LEU A 135 9.30 -7.89 2.81
CA LEU A 135 8.33 -7.16 3.62
C LEU A 135 9.01 -6.32 4.69
N TRP A 136 8.57 -5.09 4.77
CA TRP A 136 9.03 -4.09 5.71
C TRP A 136 7.90 -3.62 6.60
N ILE A 137 8.24 -3.15 7.79
CA ILE A 137 7.32 -2.61 8.78
C ILE A 137 7.90 -1.35 9.41
N GLY A 138 7.03 -0.40 9.76
CA GLY A 138 7.38 0.78 10.54
C GLY A 138 6.20 1.29 11.33
N GLU A 139 6.48 2.03 12.40
CA GLU A 139 5.48 2.68 13.24
C GLU A 139 5.10 4.04 12.67
N ILE A 140 3.82 4.40 12.72
CA ILE A 140 3.28 5.69 12.30
C ILE A 140 2.56 6.39 13.46
N ASP A 141 2.40 7.71 13.35
CA ASP A 141 1.50 8.51 14.18
C ASP A 141 0.25 8.87 13.38
N ARG A 142 -0.93 8.68 13.96
CA ARG A 142 -2.21 8.94 13.30
C ARG A 142 -2.41 10.40 12.89
N SER A 143 -1.73 11.33 13.56
CA SER A 143 -1.76 12.76 13.20
C SER A 143 -1.03 13.06 11.89
N LYS A 144 -0.12 12.16 11.49
CA LYS A 144 0.65 12.24 10.24
C LYS A 144 0.87 10.85 9.63
N PRO A 145 -0.20 10.17 9.19
CA PRO A 145 -0.16 8.74 8.89
C PRO A 145 0.67 8.36 7.65
N TYR A 146 1.12 9.33 6.87
CA TYR A 146 1.97 9.13 5.70
C TYR A 146 3.48 9.18 5.99
N GLN A 147 3.88 9.32 7.27
CA GLN A 147 5.29 9.34 7.66
C GLN A 147 5.56 8.38 8.80
N LEU A 148 6.62 7.59 8.66
CA LEU A 148 7.10 6.75 9.76
C LEU A 148 7.64 7.60 10.90
N ILE A 149 7.45 7.13 12.14
CA ILE A 149 8.08 7.69 13.35
C ILE A 149 9.18 6.78 13.87
N SER A 150 9.34 5.58 13.30
CA SER A 150 10.42 4.64 13.60
C SER A 150 11.32 4.41 12.39
N ASP A 151 12.45 3.72 12.59
CA ASP A 151 13.17 3.09 11.49
C ASP A 151 12.29 2.03 10.83
N ALA A 152 12.38 1.91 9.51
CA ALA A 152 11.80 0.81 8.77
C ALA A 152 12.61 -0.46 9.04
N VAL A 153 11.93 -1.56 9.37
CA VAL A 153 12.56 -2.85 9.65
C VAL A 153 12.09 -3.87 8.62
N LYS A 154 13.03 -4.54 7.98
CA LYS A 154 12.73 -5.70 7.15
C LYS A 154 12.47 -6.90 8.05
N PHE A 155 11.27 -7.48 8.00
CA PHE A 155 10.84 -8.54 8.90
C PHE A 155 10.54 -9.87 8.18
N VAL A 156 10.25 -9.86 6.87
CA VAL A 156 10.19 -11.05 6.02
C VAL A 156 11.17 -10.88 4.88
N ASN A 157 12.08 -11.84 4.72
CA ASN A 157 12.98 -11.91 3.58
C ASN A 157 12.38 -12.87 2.55
N CYS A 158 12.43 -12.51 1.27
CA CYS A 158 12.11 -13.42 0.18
C CYS A 158 13.24 -14.48 0.06
N GLU A 159 13.12 -15.59 0.81
CA GLU A 159 14.19 -16.60 0.90
C GLU A 159 13.74 -18.04 0.69
N TYR A 160 12.45 -18.34 0.88
CA TYR A 160 11.93 -19.67 0.63
C TYR A 160 11.75 -19.96 -0.86
N GLY A 161 11.84 -21.24 -1.22
CA GLY A 161 11.76 -21.68 -2.62
C GLY A 161 10.45 -21.24 -3.31
N TRP A 162 9.33 -21.28 -2.60
CA TRP A 162 8.01 -20.88 -3.12
C TRP A 162 7.88 -19.37 -3.34
N GLU A 163 8.61 -18.54 -2.59
CA GLU A 163 8.66 -17.08 -2.76
C GLU A 163 9.49 -16.66 -3.97
N ARG A 164 10.25 -17.60 -4.53
CA ARG A 164 11.23 -17.37 -5.61
C ARG A 164 10.86 -18.04 -6.92
N ASN A 165 9.63 -18.56 -7.01
CA ASN A 165 9.15 -19.14 -8.27
C ASN A 165 8.97 -18.05 -9.31
N HIS A 166 9.77 -18.13 -10.37
CA HIS A 166 9.81 -17.23 -11.54
C HIS A 166 10.13 -15.77 -11.23
N THR A 167 9.96 -15.31 -9.98
CA THR A 167 10.40 -13.99 -9.49
C THR A 167 10.69 -14.07 -7.99
N PHE A 168 11.43 -13.09 -7.47
CA PHE A 168 11.82 -13.04 -6.06
C PHE A 168 10.99 -11.95 -5.36
N VAL A 169 9.79 -12.32 -4.92
CA VAL A 169 8.82 -11.38 -4.37
C VAL A 169 8.12 -11.97 -3.15
N THR A 170 8.06 -11.17 -2.09
CA THR A 170 7.04 -11.25 -1.04
C THR A 170 6.25 -9.95 -1.05
N GLU A 171 4.91 -10.02 -1.12
CA GLU A 171 4.04 -8.87 -1.28
C GLU A 171 2.65 -9.08 -0.66
N GLY A 172 1.76 -8.07 -0.71
CA GLY A 172 0.40 -8.15 -0.19
C GLY A 172 0.33 -8.49 1.30
N PRO A 173 1.11 -7.84 2.20
CA PRO A 173 1.00 -8.12 3.62
C PRO A 173 -0.39 -7.75 4.14
N ASN A 174 -0.98 -8.62 4.97
CA ASN A 174 -2.20 -8.32 5.71
C ASN A 174 -2.16 -9.01 7.08
N THR A 175 -2.92 -8.51 8.04
CA THR A 175 -2.87 -8.99 9.41
C THR A 175 -4.12 -9.76 9.81
N ILE A 176 -3.91 -10.83 10.59
CA ILE A 176 -4.97 -11.60 11.24
C ILE A 176 -4.72 -11.58 12.74
N PHE A 177 -5.71 -11.12 13.49
CA PHE A 177 -5.67 -11.11 14.94
C PHE A 177 -6.44 -12.31 15.51
N THR A 178 -5.82 -12.98 16.48
CA THR A 178 -6.50 -13.90 17.40
C THR A 178 -6.42 -13.32 18.81
N ASP A 179 -7.04 -13.98 19.79
CA ASP A 179 -7.12 -13.46 21.17
C ASP A 179 -5.74 -13.14 21.78
N ASP A 180 -4.70 -13.85 21.38
CA ASP A 180 -3.37 -13.79 22.00
C ASP A 180 -2.22 -13.55 20.98
N LYS A 181 -2.51 -13.51 19.66
CA LYS A 181 -1.49 -13.45 18.62
C LYS A 181 -1.89 -12.56 17.46
N LEU A 182 -0.85 -11.95 16.87
CA LEU A 182 -0.88 -11.31 15.58
C LEU A 182 -0.16 -12.22 14.57
N TYR A 183 -0.85 -12.55 13.50
CA TYR A 183 -0.26 -13.20 12.33
C TYR A 183 -0.22 -12.23 11.18
N LEU A 184 0.80 -12.34 10.35
CA LEU A 184 0.86 -11.63 9.08
C LEU A 184 0.78 -12.64 7.95
N THR A 185 -0.17 -12.44 7.05
CA THR A 185 -0.29 -13.17 5.78
C THR A 185 0.39 -12.36 4.69
N TYR A 186 0.94 -13.04 3.69
CA TYR A 186 1.56 -12.40 2.54
C TYR A 186 1.57 -13.35 1.34
N SER A 187 1.77 -12.79 0.17
CA SER A 187 1.90 -13.56 -1.07
C SER A 187 3.35 -13.63 -1.52
N GLY A 188 3.71 -14.66 -2.27
CA GLY A 188 5.07 -14.83 -2.78
C GLY A 188 5.13 -15.56 -4.13
N GLY A 189 6.21 -15.29 -4.86
CA GLY A 189 6.45 -15.81 -6.21
C GLY A 189 5.88 -14.91 -7.31
N ALA A 190 5.88 -15.41 -8.55
CA ALA A 190 5.26 -14.72 -9.68
C ALA A 190 3.73 -14.81 -9.62
N THR A 191 3.04 -13.84 -10.22
CA THR A 191 1.57 -13.80 -10.32
C THR A 191 1.07 -14.76 -11.42
N ASP A 192 1.41 -16.04 -11.26
CA ASP A 192 1.00 -17.16 -12.11
C ASP A 192 0.42 -18.30 -11.26
N GLU A 193 0.30 -19.50 -11.79
CA GLU A 193 -0.24 -20.67 -11.08
C GLU A 193 0.61 -21.12 -9.87
N THR A 194 1.79 -20.58 -9.69
CA THR A 194 2.67 -20.85 -8.54
C THR A 194 2.59 -19.82 -7.43
N TYR A 195 1.76 -18.78 -7.59
CA TYR A 195 1.56 -17.74 -6.58
C TYR A 195 0.93 -18.31 -5.32
N CYS A 196 1.60 -18.17 -4.21
CA CYS A 196 1.23 -18.80 -2.94
C CYS A 196 1.06 -17.77 -1.82
N VAL A 197 0.31 -18.16 -0.79
CA VAL A 197 0.15 -17.38 0.46
C VAL A 197 0.97 -18.02 1.57
N GLY A 198 1.76 -17.19 2.24
CA GLY A 198 2.48 -17.53 3.46
C GLY A 198 1.87 -16.88 4.70
N VAL A 199 2.23 -17.39 5.86
CA VAL A 199 1.84 -16.83 7.17
C VAL A 199 3.07 -16.82 8.07
N THR A 200 3.27 -15.74 8.80
CA THR A 200 4.33 -15.60 9.80
C THR A 200 3.80 -15.00 11.10
#